data_3d30f79d4b759b03f8231a0c20719835
#
_entry.id   3d30f79d4b759b03f8231a0c20719835
#
_cell.length_a   1.000
_cell.length_b   1.000
_cell.length_c   1.000
_cell.angle_alpha   90.00
_cell.angle_beta   90.00
_cell.angle_gamma   90.00
#
_symmetry.space_group_name_H-M   'P 1'
#
loop_
_entity.id
_entity.type
_entity.pdbx_description
1 polymer ?
#
loop_
_entity_poly.entity_id
_entity_poly.type
_entity_poly.pdbx_seq_one_letter_code
_entity_poly.pdbx_strand_id
1 'polypeptide(L)'
;MSIVKSTQAKNKINQWFKKEFKEENIIRGKEMLQAYCKAKSLVLSDLTKPKYMQVVQKKYGFRDWDAVLAALGHGGLKEGQIVNRLAEEYQKDHKEEITDETILEKVSEASKHKVHIAKSKSGIVVKGIDDIAVRFSRCCNPVPGDEIVGFVTRGRGMSIHRTDCVNILHLSSAERARLIDAEWEQTESDASNGQYMAEIKMYATDRQGMLMEISKIFTENKIDVKSMNVRTSKQGTATIEMGFIVRGREELARLIEKMRQLEGVIDIERSVG
;
A
#
# COMPACT_ATOMS: atom_id res chain seq x y z
N MET A 1 22.16 -28.80 -27.52
CA MET A 1 22.11 -27.42 -28.05
C MET A 1 23.47 -26.73 -28.23
N SER A 2 24.57 -27.36 -27.94
CA SER A 2 25.93 -26.80 -28.10
C SER A 2 26.42 -26.61 -29.54
N ILE A 3 25.76 -27.27 -30.51
CA ILE A 3 26.16 -27.26 -31.93
C ILE A 3 25.64 -26.04 -32.69
N VAL A 4 24.57 -25.41 -32.21
CA VAL A 4 23.95 -24.28 -32.91
C VAL A 4 24.50 -22.95 -32.40
N LYS A 5 25.33 -22.28 -33.19
CA LYS A 5 25.98 -21.01 -32.81
C LYS A 5 25.19 -19.76 -33.20
N SER A 6 24.40 -19.81 -34.27
CA SER A 6 23.66 -18.67 -34.79
C SER A 6 22.35 -18.41 -34.03
N THR A 7 22.08 -17.16 -33.65
CA THR A 7 20.83 -16.73 -32.99
C THR A 7 19.61 -17.02 -33.84
N GLN A 8 19.74 -16.84 -35.18
CA GLN A 8 18.65 -17.12 -36.12
C GLN A 8 18.30 -18.60 -36.17
N ALA A 9 19.29 -19.49 -36.15
CA ALA A 9 19.05 -20.95 -36.11
C ALA A 9 18.42 -21.36 -34.76
N LYS A 10 18.89 -20.81 -33.64
CA LYS A 10 18.27 -21.03 -32.33
C LYS A 10 16.79 -20.62 -32.30
N ASN A 11 16.48 -19.46 -32.86
CA ASN A 11 15.11 -18.97 -32.94
C ASN A 11 14.20 -19.86 -33.79
N LYS A 12 14.69 -20.34 -34.96
CA LYS A 12 13.96 -21.28 -35.82
C LYS A 12 13.70 -22.62 -35.12
N ILE A 13 14.70 -23.17 -34.44
CA ILE A 13 14.57 -24.39 -33.66
C ILE A 13 13.57 -24.22 -32.53
N ASN A 14 13.66 -23.12 -31.77
CA ASN A 14 12.71 -22.85 -30.70
C ASN A 14 11.28 -22.66 -31.23
N GLN A 15 11.09 -22.02 -32.38
CA GLN A 15 9.79 -21.88 -33.04
C GLN A 15 9.23 -23.25 -33.48
N TRP A 16 10.09 -24.14 -34.02
CA TRP A 16 9.70 -25.50 -34.39
C TRP A 16 9.26 -26.30 -33.16
N PHE A 17 10.04 -26.29 -32.08
CA PHE A 17 9.67 -26.97 -30.84
C PHE A 17 8.36 -26.43 -30.26
N LYS A 18 8.14 -25.11 -30.29
CA LYS A 18 6.86 -24.52 -29.85
C LYS A 18 5.66 -25.01 -30.66
N LYS A 19 5.85 -25.24 -31.94
CA LYS A 19 4.80 -25.72 -32.83
C LYS A 19 4.55 -27.22 -32.67
N GLU A 20 5.60 -28.00 -32.63
CA GLU A 20 5.54 -29.47 -32.54
C GLU A 20 4.95 -29.94 -31.21
N PHE A 21 5.36 -29.34 -30.11
CA PHE A 21 4.89 -29.68 -28.77
C PHE A 21 3.77 -28.76 -28.27
N LYS A 22 3.00 -28.15 -29.16
CA LYS A 22 1.94 -27.21 -28.78
C LYS A 22 0.92 -27.87 -27.85
N GLU A 23 0.45 -29.03 -28.17
CA GLU A 23 -0.58 -29.73 -27.39
C GLU A 23 -0.06 -30.17 -26.03
N GLU A 24 1.14 -30.72 -25.96
CA GLU A 24 1.80 -31.08 -24.70
C GLU A 24 2.01 -29.84 -23.81
N ASN A 25 2.43 -28.74 -24.41
CA ASN A 25 2.60 -27.47 -23.69
C ASN A 25 1.26 -26.90 -23.17
N ILE A 26 0.17 -27.09 -23.88
CA ILE A 26 -1.18 -26.70 -23.40
C ILE A 26 -1.56 -27.51 -22.18
N ILE A 27 -1.40 -28.83 -22.23
CA ILE A 27 -1.69 -29.74 -21.10
C ILE A 27 -0.85 -29.35 -19.90
N ARG A 28 0.45 -29.25 -20.09
CA ARG A 28 1.39 -28.86 -19.05
C ARG A 28 1.08 -27.48 -18.44
N GLY A 29 0.75 -26.50 -19.29
CA GLY A 29 0.38 -25.16 -18.85
C GLY A 29 -0.89 -25.16 -18.01
N LYS A 30 -1.88 -25.99 -18.36
CA LYS A 30 -3.11 -26.19 -17.60
C LYS A 30 -2.83 -26.80 -16.23
N GLU A 31 -1.99 -27.83 -16.17
CA GLU A 31 -1.58 -28.46 -14.91
C GLU A 31 -0.81 -27.49 -14.01
N MET A 32 0.13 -26.70 -14.56
CA MET A 32 0.88 -25.70 -13.84
C MET A 32 -0.05 -24.62 -13.25
N LEU A 33 -1.02 -24.15 -14.04
CA LEU A 33 -1.99 -23.15 -13.59
C LEU A 33 -2.88 -23.71 -12.47
N GLN A 34 -3.33 -24.96 -12.61
CA GLN A 34 -4.14 -25.63 -11.60
C GLN A 34 -3.37 -25.87 -10.29
N ALA A 35 -2.14 -26.32 -10.38
CA ALA A 35 -1.27 -26.52 -9.22
C ALA A 35 -1.00 -25.20 -8.48
N TYR A 36 -0.73 -24.12 -9.22
CA TYR A 36 -0.51 -22.80 -8.65
C TYR A 36 -1.75 -22.24 -7.94
N CYS A 37 -2.93 -22.37 -8.56
CA CYS A 37 -4.20 -21.95 -7.94
C CYS A 37 -4.49 -22.76 -6.68
N LYS A 38 -4.27 -24.08 -6.70
CA LYS A 38 -4.42 -24.95 -5.52
C LYS A 38 -3.50 -24.53 -4.38
N ALA A 39 -2.24 -24.23 -4.68
CA ALA A 39 -1.26 -23.76 -3.68
C ALA A 39 -1.63 -22.39 -3.05
N LYS A 40 -2.42 -21.58 -3.76
CA LYS A 40 -2.93 -20.27 -3.30
C LYS A 40 -4.35 -20.33 -2.76
N SER A 41 -4.94 -21.52 -2.61
CA SER A 41 -6.34 -21.70 -2.19
C SER A 41 -7.35 -20.96 -3.08
N LEU A 42 -7.04 -20.84 -4.38
CA LEU A 42 -7.90 -20.20 -5.38
C LEU A 42 -8.63 -21.26 -6.19
N VAL A 43 -9.90 -21.02 -6.51
CA VAL A 43 -10.72 -21.89 -7.34
C VAL A 43 -10.52 -21.50 -8.81
N LEU A 44 -9.85 -22.36 -9.59
CA LEU A 44 -9.49 -22.06 -10.98
C LEU A 44 -10.72 -21.81 -11.87
N SER A 45 -11.84 -22.53 -11.66
CA SER A 45 -13.08 -22.36 -12.43
C SER A 45 -13.65 -20.94 -12.33
N ASP A 46 -13.51 -20.29 -11.17
CA ASP A 46 -14.03 -18.96 -10.96
C ASP A 46 -13.19 -17.89 -11.67
N LEU A 47 -11.89 -18.15 -11.78
CA LEU A 47 -10.93 -17.27 -12.42
C LEU A 47 -10.89 -17.42 -13.94
N THR A 48 -11.27 -18.59 -14.50
CA THR A 48 -11.22 -18.90 -15.94
C THR A 48 -12.54 -18.65 -16.67
N LYS A 49 -13.28 -17.61 -16.27
CA LYS A 49 -14.45 -17.18 -17.05
C LYS A 49 -14.00 -16.48 -18.35
N PRO A 50 -14.75 -16.63 -19.47
CA PRO A 50 -14.37 -16.06 -20.76
C PRO A 50 -13.98 -14.59 -20.73
N LYS A 51 -14.68 -13.78 -19.92
CA LYS A 51 -14.43 -12.37 -19.72
C LYS A 51 -13.00 -12.08 -19.20
N TYR A 52 -12.56 -12.83 -18.19
CA TYR A 52 -11.25 -12.63 -17.56
C TYR A 52 -10.12 -13.18 -18.44
N MET A 53 -10.35 -14.31 -19.10
CA MET A 53 -9.41 -14.89 -20.05
C MET A 53 -9.10 -13.93 -21.21
N GLN A 54 -10.11 -13.23 -21.75
CA GLN A 54 -9.92 -12.22 -22.80
C GLN A 54 -9.01 -11.06 -22.38
N VAL A 55 -9.08 -10.63 -21.12
CA VAL A 55 -8.21 -9.56 -20.61
C VAL A 55 -6.75 -10.00 -20.57
N VAL A 56 -6.49 -11.26 -20.17
CA VAL A 56 -5.15 -11.85 -20.19
C VAL A 56 -4.63 -11.99 -21.62
N GLN A 57 -5.46 -12.51 -22.53
CA GLN A 57 -5.11 -12.63 -23.96
C GLN A 57 -4.72 -11.29 -24.58
N LYS A 58 -5.52 -10.24 -24.35
CA LYS A 58 -5.23 -8.87 -24.85
C LYS A 58 -3.93 -8.31 -24.25
N LYS A 59 -3.74 -8.50 -22.94
CA LYS A 59 -2.54 -7.96 -22.25
C LYS A 59 -1.25 -8.55 -22.77
N TYR A 60 -1.23 -9.84 -23.06
CA TYR A 60 -0.03 -10.56 -23.50
C TYR A 60 0.04 -10.78 -25.03
N GLY A 61 -0.94 -10.29 -25.78
CA GLY A 61 -0.98 -10.37 -27.23
C GLY A 61 -1.24 -11.76 -27.80
N PHE A 62 -1.97 -12.61 -27.08
CA PHE A 62 -2.34 -13.95 -27.54
C PHE A 62 -3.70 -13.95 -28.21
N ARG A 63 -3.82 -14.79 -29.25
CA ARG A 63 -5.03 -14.90 -30.06
C ARG A 63 -6.14 -15.70 -29.35
N ASP A 64 -5.75 -16.72 -28.62
CA ASP A 64 -6.66 -17.65 -27.94
C ASP A 64 -6.08 -18.07 -26.57
N TRP A 65 -6.90 -18.71 -25.75
CA TRP A 65 -6.50 -19.17 -24.42
C TRP A 65 -5.50 -20.32 -24.48
N ASP A 66 -5.60 -21.19 -25.48
CA ASP A 66 -4.66 -22.30 -25.66
C ASP A 66 -3.25 -21.79 -25.95
N ALA A 67 -3.13 -20.67 -26.67
CA ALA A 67 -1.85 -20.02 -26.88
C ALA A 67 -1.24 -19.46 -25.58
N VAL A 68 -2.07 -18.97 -24.65
CA VAL A 68 -1.62 -18.55 -23.29
C VAL A 68 -1.12 -19.75 -22.50
N LEU A 69 -1.90 -20.87 -22.52
CA LEU A 69 -1.51 -22.12 -21.83
C LEU A 69 -0.24 -22.73 -22.44
N ALA A 70 -0.12 -22.75 -23.77
CA ALA A 70 1.10 -23.22 -24.43
C ALA A 70 2.31 -22.34 -24.06
N ALA A 71 2.12 -21.02 -23.97
CA ALA A 71 3.18 -20.10 -23.55
C ALA A 71 3.61 -20.34 -22.10
N LEU A 72 2.67 -20.67 -21.21
CA LEU A 72 2.95 -21.08 -19.84
C LEU A 72 3.72 -22.40 -19.81
N GLY A 73 3.24 -23.44 -20.51
CA GLY A 73 3.83 -24.78 -20.50
C GLY A 73 5.28 -24.82 -21.02
N HIS A 74 5.65 -23.97 -21.99
CA HIS A 74 7.02 -23.88 -22.45
C HIS A 74 7.89 -22.82 -21.70
N GLY A 75 7.35 -22.17 -20.65
CA GLY A 75 8.06 -21.21 -19.82
C GLY A 75 8.17 -19.79 -20.37
N GLY A 76 7.36 -19.43 -21.38
CA GLY A 76 7.28 -18.06 -21.93
C GLY A 76 6.49 -17.10 -21.05
N LEU A 77 5.62 -17.62 -20.19
CA LEU A 77 4.88 -16.91 -19.15
C LEU A 77 5.07 -17.64 -17.81
N LYS A 78 4.87 -16.91 -16.71
CA LYS A 78 4.87 -17.48 -15.35
C LYS A 78 3.43 -17.59 -14.83
N GLU A 79 3.16 -18.60 -14.01
CA GLU A 79 1.85 -18.89 -13.43
C GLU A 79 1.30 -17.67 -12.68
N GLY A 80 2.13 -17.05 -11.84
CA GLY A 80 1.75 -15.89 -11.05
C GLY A 80 1.33 -14.68 -11.88
N GLN A 81 1.88 -14.49 -13.08
CA GLN A 81 1.50 -13.38 -13.98
C GLN A 81 0.07 -13.56 -14.50
N ILE A 82 -0.30 -14.80 -14.83
CA ILE A 82 -1.64 -15.12 -15.34
C ILE A 82 -2.64 -15.09 -14.20
N VAL A 83 -2.37 -15.80 -13.09
CA VAL A 83 -3.30 -15.93 -11.97
C VAL A 83 -3.56 -14.58 -11.30
N ASN A 84 -2.53 -13.77 -11.06
CA ASN A 84 -2.74 -12.44 -10.46
C ASN A 84 -3.62 -11.55 -11.35
N ARG A 85 -3.44 -11.63 -12.67
CA ARG A 85 -4.28 -10.85 -13.60
C ARG A 85 -5.72 -11.34 -13.64
N LEU A 86 -5.93 -12.64 -13.65
CA LEU A 86 -7.27 -13.22 -13.56
C LEU A 86 -7.95 -12.86 -12.24
N ALA A 87 -7.22 -12.94 -11.12
CA ALA A 87 -7.70 -12.58 -9.80
C ALA A 87 -8.04 -11.07 -9.68
N GLU A 88 -7.25 -10.19 -10.28
CA GLU A 88 -7.57 -8.76 -10.35
C GLU A 88 -8.91 -8.50 -11.05
N GLU A 89 -9.16 -9.18 -12.19
CA GLU A 89 -10.42 -9.02 -12.93
C GLU A 89 -11.60 -9.69 -12.20
N TYR A 90 -11.37 -10.85 -11.59
CA TYR A 90 -12.36 -11.51 -10.73
C TYR A 90 -12.75 -10.62 -9.56
N GLN A 91 -11.78 -10.01 -8.87
CA GLN A 91 -12.04 -9.08 -7.77
C GLN A 91 -12.75 -7.81 -8.19
N LYS A 92 -12.56 -7.32 -9.43
CA LYS A 92 -13.32 -6.18 -9.96
C LYS A 92 -14.79 -6.50 -10.15
N ASP A 93 -15.11 -7.72 -10.60
CA ASP A 93 -16.48 -8.15 -10.85
C ASP A 93 -17.19 -8.64 -9.58
N HIS A 94 -16.43 -9.21 -8.62
CA HIS A 94 -16.95 -9.74 -7.36
C HIS A 94 -16.60 -8.80 -6.17
N LYS A 95 -16.04 -7.64 -6.45
CA LYS A 95 -16.35 -6.54 -5.57
C LYS A 95 -17.87 -6.38 -5.70
N GLU A 96 -18.62 -7.02 -4.77
CA GLU A 96 -19.83 -6.40 -4.28
C GLU A 96 -19.44 -4.93 -4.20
N GLU A 97 -20.15 -4.07 -4.88
CA GLU A 97 -20.05 -2.65 -4.62
C GLU A 97 -20.31 -2.54 -3.12
N ILE A 98 -19.22 -2.54 -2.36
CA ILE A 98 -19.27 -2.08 -0.98
C ILE A 98 -19.60 -0.61 -1.19
N THR A 99 -20.89 -0.38 -1.45
CA THR A 99 -21.43 0.96 -1.58
C THR A 99 -21.22 1.60 -0.22
N ASP A 100 -20.89 2.88 -0.23
CA ASP A 100 -20.76 3.68 0.99
C ASP A 100 -21.96 3.42 1.94
N GLU A 101 -23.14 3.12 1.39
CA GLU A 101 -24.37 2.75 2.09
C GLU A 101 -24.26 1.42 2.84
N THR A 102 -23.68 0.38 2.23
CA THR A 102 -23.53 -0.96 2.87
C THR A 102 -22.56 -0.90 4.06
N ILE A 103 -21.52 -0.06 4.00
CA ILE A 103 -20.60 0.13 5.14
C ILE A 103 -21.30 0.92 6.24
N LEU A 104 -22.00 2.00 5.89
CA LEU A 104 -22.72 2.82 6.85
C LEU A 104 -23.88 2.07 7.51
N GLU A 105 -24.58 1.19 6.79
CA GLU A 105 -25.60 0.29 7.35
C GLU A 105 -24.98 -0.70 8.34
N LYS A 106 -23.88 -1.37 7.99
CA LYS A 106 -23.17 -2.28 8.91
C LYS A 106 -22.67 -1.56 10.16
N VAL A 107 -22.20 -0.31 10.05
CA VAL A 107 -21.82 0.53 11.21
C VAL A 107 -23.01 0.87 12.08
N SER A 108 -24.16 1.24 11.45
CA SER A 108 -25.36 1.61 12.17
C SER A 108 -26.02 0.42 12.90
N GLU A 109 -25.91 -0.80 12.35
CA GLU A 109 -26.37 -2.03 12.99
C GLU A 109 -25.44 -2.51 14.12
N ALA A 110 -24.11 -2.40 13.91
CA ALA A 110 -23.11 -2.78 14.92
C ALA A 110 -23.12 -1.86 16.15
N SER A 111 -23.51 -0.59 15.99
CA SER A 111 -23.68 0.34 17.14
C SER A 111 -24.84 -0.06 18.07
N LYS A 112 -25.74 -0.96 17.65
CA LYS A 112 -26.84 -1.51 18.45
C LYS A 112 -26.51 -2.79 19.21
N HIS A 113 -25.40 -3.46 18.90
CA HIS A 113 -24.92 -4.66 19.58
C HIS A 113 -23.59 -4.41 20.28
N LYS A 114 -23.40 -5.02 21.47
CA LYS A 114 -22.15 -4.97 22.25
C LYS A 114 -20.96 -5.35 21.39
N VAL A 115 -20.00 -4.42 21.26
CA VAL A 115 -18.80 -4.51 20.44
C VAL A 115 -17.96 -5.73 20.84
N HIS A 116 -17.83 -6.71 19.96
CA HIS A 116 -16.73 -7.66 19.98
C HIS A 116 -15.52 -6.97 19.37
N ILE A 117 -14.49 -6.72 20.16
CA ILE A 117 -13.24 -6.13 19.68
C ILE A 117 -12.44 -7.26 19.03
N ALA A 118 -12.50 -7.37 17.70
CA ALA A 118 -11.58 -8.22 16.96
C ALA A 118 -10.23 -7.49 16.83
N LYS A 119 -9.13 -8.17 17.19
CA LYS A 119 -7.77 -7.63 17.10
C LYS A 119 -7.42 -7.31 15.65
N SER A 120 -7.31 -6.04 15.30
CA SER A 120 -6.86 -5.64 13.97
C SER A 120 -5.35 -5.79 13.85
N LYS A 121 -4.87 -6.34 12.73
CA LYS A 121 -3.44 -6.44 12.41
C LYS A 121 -2.76 -5.07 12.25
N SER A 122 -3.50 -3.99 12.26
CA SER A 122 -3.05 -2.60 12.04
C SER A 122 -2.93 -1.77 13.33
N GLY A 123 -3.26 -2.33 14.52
CA GLY A 123 -3.23 -1.60 15.78
C GLY A 123 -4.27 -0.48 15.87
N ILE A 124 -5.36 -0.58 15.10
CA ILE A 124 -6.46 0.39 15.10
C ILE A 124 -7.77 -0.34 15.33
N VAL A 125 -8.58 0.19 16.23
CA VAL A 125 -9.95 -0.23 16.47
C VAL A 125 -10.90 0.76 15.78
N VAL A 126 -11.76 0.24 14.92
CA VAL A 126 -12.81 1.02 14.29
C VAL A 126 -14.14 0.61 14.89
N LYS A 127 -14.89 1.58 15.40
CA LYS A 127 -16.19 1.28 16.03
C LYS A 127 -17.16 0.69 15.00
N GLY A 128 -17.53 -0.55 15.22
CA GLY A 128 -18.60 -1.22 14.48
C GLY A 128 -18.21 -1.98 13.22
N ILE A 129 -16.94 -2.13 12.89
CA ILE A 129 -16.51 -2.89 11.71
C ILE A 129 -15.34 -3.79 12.07
N ASP A 130 -15.56 -5.10 11.95
CA ASP A 130 -14.53 -6.12 11.98
C ASP A 130 -14.12 -6.42 10.53
N ASP A 131 -12.82 -6.61 10.27
CA ASP A 131 -12.30 -7.09 8.98
C ASP A 131 -12.28 -6.09 7.79
N ILE A 132 -12.21 -4.78 8.05
CA ILE A 132 -11.99 -3.82 6.96
C ILE A 132 -10.49 -3.58 6.69
N ALA A 133 -10.12 -3.47 5.41
CA ALA A 133 -8.76 -3.11 5.05
C ALA A 133 -8.46 -1.66 5.46
N VAL A 134 -7.60 -1.48 6.47
CA VAL A 134 -7.19 -0.18 6.99
C VAL A 134 -5.86 0.23 6.39
N ARG A 135 -5.74 1.50 5.99
CA ARG A 135 -4.50 2.10 5.49
C ARG A 135 -4.26 3.44 6.15
N PHE A 136 -3.01 3.70 6.53
CA PHE A 136 -2.59 5.03 6.98
C PHE A 136 -2.49 5.99 5.80
N SER A 137 -3.05 7.17 5.97
CA SER A 137 -3.03 8.21 4.95
C SER A 137 -1.65 8.87 4.89
N ARG A 138 -1.10 9.00 3.68
CA ARG A 138 0.20 9.65 3.46
C ARG A 138 0.16 11.17 3.59
N CYS A 139 -1.00 11.79 3.47
CA CYS A 139 -1.10 13.24 3.57
C CYS A 139 -0.82 13.77 4.99
N CYS A 140 -1.07 12.98 6.03
CA CYS A 140 -0.89 13.42 7.42
C CYS A 140 -0.06 12.46 8.27
N ASN A 141 0.27 11.27 7.74
CA ASN A 141 1.11 10.26 8.40
C ASN A 141 0.78 10.11 9.89
N PRO A 142 -0.42 9.56 10.24
CA PRO A 142 -0.83 9.40 11.62
C PRO A 142 0.08 8.42 12.36
N VAL A 143 0.44 8.75 13.59
CA VAL A 143 1.26 7.91 14.47
C VAL A 143 0.51 7.61 15.76
N PRO A 144 0.79 6.51 16.48
CA PRO A 144 0.16 6.19 17.75
C PRO A 144 0.19 7.36 18.73
N GLY A 145 -0.97 7.66 19.32
CA GLY A 145 -1.18 8.81 20.20
C GLY A 145 -1.73 10.06 19.50
N ASP A 146 -1.82 10.07 18.16
CA ASP A 146 -2.58 11.11 17.46
C ASP A 146 -4.09 10.84 17.57
N GLU A 147 -4.88 11.89 17.55
CA GLU A 147 -6.32 11.77 17.33
C GLU A 147 -6.59 11.43 15.87
N ILE A 148 -7.29 10.32 15.64
CA ILE A 148 -7.49 9.77 14.31
C ILE A 148 -8.98 9.63 13.95
N VAL A 149 -9.23 9.59 12.65
CA VAL A 149 -10.55 9.35 12.08
C VAL A 149 -10.42 8.46 10.84
N GLY A 150 -11.33 7.51 10.69
CA GLY A 150 -11.43 6.69 9.50
C GLY A 150 -12.25 7.38 8.40
N PHE A 151 -11.76 7.36 7.18
CA PHE A 151 -12.50 7.80 5.99
C PHE A 151 -12.74 6.60 5.07
N VAL A 152 -14.02 6.30 4.81
CA VAL A 152 -14.42 5.21 3.94
C VAL A 152 -14.12 5.57 2.48
N THR A 153 -13.24 4.80 1.85
CA THR A 153 -12.85 5.02 0.46
C THR A 153 -13.64 4.11 -0.49
N ARG A 154 -14.01 4.64 -1.66
CA ARG A 154 -14.73 3.85 -2.69
C ARG A 154 -13.88 2.66 -3.15
N GLY A 155 -14.25 1.46 -2.69
CA GLY A 155 -13.66 0.20 -3.13
C GLY A 155 -12.22 -0.09 -2.67
N ARG A 156 -11.65 0.65 -1.70
CA ARG A 156 -10.27 0.44 -1.18
C ARG A 156 -10.20 0.24 0.33
N GLY A 157 -11.34 0.07 1.00
CA GLY A 157 -11.41 -0.01 2.46
C GLY A 157 -11.37 1.37 3.11
N MET A 158 -10.76 1.48 4.28
CA MET A 158 -10.71 2.68 5.10
C MET A 158 -9.32 3.32 5.07
N SER A 159 -9.28 4.64 4.96
CA SER A 159 -8.07 5.45 5.11
C SER A 159 -8.10 6.15 6.46
N ILE A 160 -7.07 5.95 7.29
CA ILE A 160 -6.94 6.60 8.60
C ILE A 160 -6.19 7.92 8.44
N HIS A 161 -6.81 8.96 8.91
CA HIS A 161 -6.28 10.31 8.93
C HIS A 161 -6.18 10.83 10.35
N ARG A 162 -5.34 11.84 10.55
CA ARG A 162 -5.41 12.68 11.76
C ARG A 162 -6.64 13.57 11.65
N THR A 163 -7.24 13.89 12.78
CA THR A 163 -8.42 14.78 12.86
C THR A 163 -8.13 16.19 12.38
N ASP A 164 -6.88 16.67 12.52
CA ASP A 164 -6.39 17.98 12.06
C ASP A 164 -5.88 18.01 10.60
N CYS A 165 -6.03 16.91 9.86
CA CYS A 165 -5.60 16.83 8.46
C CYS A 165 -6.42 17.80 7.58
N VAL A 166 -5.74 18.60 6.76
CA VAL A 166 -6.36 19.56 5.83
C VAL A 166 -7.40 18.87 4.93
N ASN A 167 -7.10 17.66 4.46
CA ASN A 167 -8.03 16.89 3.61
C ASN A 167 -9.30 16.46 4.36
N ILE A 168 -9.24 16.28 5.68
CA ILE A 168 -10.43 15.97 6.52
C ILE A 168 -11.20 17.24 6.84
N LEU A 169 -10.50 18.34 7.15
CA LEU A 169 -11.12 19.61 7.51
C LEU A 169 -11.93 20.22 6.35
N HIS A 170 -11.47 20.03 5.10
CA HIS A 170 -12.10 20.57 3.90
C HIS A 170 -13.11 19.64 3.22
N LEU A 171 -13.50 18.52 3.86
CA LEU A 171 -14.52 17.63 3.32
C LEU A 171 -15.88 18.33 3.19
N SER A 172 -16.56 18.08 2.09
CA SER A 172 -17.95 18.50 1.87
C SER A 172 -18.89 17.79 2.85
N SER A 173 -20.11 18.33 3.03
CA SER A 173 -21.12 17.73 3.92
C SER A 173 -21.44 16.27 3.55
N ALA A 174 -21.50 15.95 2.26
CA ALA A 174 -21.75 14.61 1.76
C ALA A 174 -20.57 13.66 2.05
N GLU A 175 -19.33 14.15 1.99
CA GLU A 175 -18.14 13.36 2.28
C GLU A 175 -17.93 13.14 3.78
N ARG A 176 -18.35 14.08 4.60
CA ARG A 176 -18.31 13.94 6.07
C ARG A 176 -19.17 12.78 6.58
N ALA A 177 -20.24 12.41 5.88
CA ALA A 177 -21.05 11.24 6.20
C ALA A 177 -20.26 9.91 6.08
N ARG A 178 -19.08 9.94 5.45
CA ARG A 178 -18.17 8.80 5.28
C ARG A 178 -17.08 8.72 6.35
N LEU A 179 -17.09 9.62 7.32
CA LEU A 179 -16.18 9.60 8.47
C LEU A 179 -16.70 8.61 9.51
N ILE A 180 -15.82 7.82 10.06
CA ILE A 180 -16.08 6.84 11.11
C ILE A 180 -15.07 7.05 12.23
N ASP A 181 -15.52 6.93 13.46
CA ASP A 181 -14.64 7.01 14.62
C ASP A 181 -13.64 5.88 14.62
N ALA A 182 -12.37 6.22 14.74
CA ALA A 182 -11.26 5.29 14.82
C ALA A 182 -10.38 5.64 16.02
N GLU A 183 -9.90 4.62 16.71
CA GLU A 183 -9.05 4.76 17.88
C GLU A 183 -7.84 3.82 17.76
N TRP A 184 -6.71 4.21 18.36
CA TRP A 184 -5.56 3.31 18.48
C TRP A 184 -5.88 2.20 19.47
N GLU A 185 -5.51 0.98 19.13
CA GLU A 185 -5.61 -0.16 20.05
C GLU A 185 -4.65 0.06 21.21
N GLN A 186 -5.17 0.07 22.43
CA GLN A 186 -4.37 0.20 23.66
C GLN A 186 -3.79 -1.17 24.03
N THR A 187 -2.74 -1.60 23.36
CA THR A 187 -1.95 -2.76 23.77
C THR A 187 -0.60 -2.30 24.29
N GLU A 188 -0.36 -2.51 25.58
CA GLU A 188 0.91 -2.20 26.26
C GLU A 188 2.12 -2.90 25.61
N SER A 189 1.89 -3.97 24.83
CA SER A 189 2.94 -4.76 24.17
C SER A 189 3.36 -4.26 22.78
N ASP A 190 2.53 -3.50 22.07
CA ASP A 190 2.80 -3.09 20.69
C ASP A 190 3.44 -1.70 20.56
N ALA A 191 3.43 -0.90 21.62
CA ALA A 191 4.11 0.40 21.65
C ALA A 191 5.64 0.29 21.50
N SER A 192 6.22 -0.90 21.68
CA SER A 192 7.67 -1.11 21.64
C SER A 192 8.23 -1.46 20.26
N ASN A 193 7.39 -1.92 19.29
CA ASN A 193 7.86 -2.44 18.00
C ASN A 193 7.27 -1.76 16.76
N GLY A 194 6.33 -0.84 16.91
CA GLY A 194 5.72 -0.14 15.77
C GLY A 194 6.70 0.83 15.12
N GLN A 195 6.84 0.75 13.78
CA GLN A 195 7.59 1.69 12.97
C GLN A 195 6.62 2.53 12.14
N TYR A 196 6.43 3.78 12.54
CA TYR A 196 5.51 4.69 11.87
C TYR A 196 6.27 5.81 11.17
N MET A 197 5.92 6.08 9.93
CA MET A 197 6.49 7.18 9.17
C MET A 197 5.94 8.50 9.69
N ALA A 198 6.82 9.41 10.09
CA ALA A 198 6.47 10.80 10.37
C ALA A 198 7.18 11.71 9.37
N GLU A 199 6.49 12.77 8.96
CA GLU A 199 7.05 13.80 8.10
C GLU A 199 6.89 15.16 8.76
N ILE A 200 7.99 15.92 8.81
CA ILE A 200 8.02 17.28 9.31
C ILE A 200 8.63 18.22 8.29
N LYS A 201 8.21 19.46 8.36
CA LYS A 201 8.74 20.58 7.59
C LYS A 201 9.27 21.62 8.56
N MET A 202 10.57 21.87 8.45
CA MET A 202 11.28 22.84 9.28
C MET A 202 11.59 24.07 8.45
N TYR A 203 11.32 25.22 9.01
CA TYR A 203 11.73 26.52 8.50
C TYR A 203 12.86 27.05 9.37
N ALA A 204 13.97 27.40 8.77
CA ALA A 204 15.14 27.86 9.48
C ALA A 204 15.90 28.95 8.71
N THR A 205 16.77 29.70 9.38
CA THR A 205 17.77 30.55 8.75
C THR A 205 18.83 29.66 8.10
N ASP A 206 19.17 29.94 6.84
CA ASP A 206 20.24 29.21 6.16
C ASP A 206 21.60 29.58 6.79
N ARG A 207 22.21 28.65 7.50
CA ARG A 207 23.52 28.80 8.13
C ARG A 207 24.36 27.54 7.98
N GLN A 208 25.66 27.76 7.98
CA GLN A 208 26.63 26.67 7.96
C GLN A 208 26.48 25.78 9.18
N GLY A 209 26.53 24.47 9.01
CA GLY A 209 26.45 23.49 10.10
C GLY A 209 25.01 23.04 10.47
N MET A 210 23.95 23.72 10.04
CA MET A 210 22.55 23.39 10.39
C MET A 210 22.23 21.91 10.15
N LEU A 211 22.53 21.40 8.97
CA LEU A 211 22.23 19.99 8.62
C LEU A 211 23.02 18.99 9.46
N MET A 212 24.24 19.36 9.85
CA MET A 212 25.06 18.51 10.72
C MET A 212 24.45 18.41 12.12
N GLU A 213 23.97 19.52 12.68
CA GLU A 213 23.30 19.53 13.97
C GLU A 213 21.99 18.75 13.95
N ILE A 214 21.19 18.90 12.91
CA ILE A 214 19.97 18.10 12.71
C ILE A 214 20.32 16.60 12.63
N SER A 215 21.32 16.23 11.84
CA SER A 215 21.75 14.82 11.69
C SER A 215 22.27 14.25 13.01
N LYS A 216 22.94 15.06 13.83
CA LYS A 216 23.39 14.68 15.16
C LYS A 216 22.21 14.33 16.08
N ILE A 217 21.15 15.14 16.07
CA ILE A 217 19.93 14.87 16.85
C ILE A 217 19.32 13.52 16.46
N PHE A 218 19.18 13.21 15.17
CA PHE A 218 18.67 11.91 14.70
C PHE A 218 19.55 10.75 15.17
N THR A 219 20.87 10.89 15.05
CA THR A 219 21.83 9.86 15.43
C THR A 219 21.81 9.60 16.94
N GLU A 220 21.80 10.64 17.77
CA GLU A 220 21.77 10.54 19.23
C GLU A 220 20.46 9.89 19.73
N ASN A 221 19.35 10.13 19.05
CA ASN A 221 18.07 9.54 19.39
C ASN A 221 17.82 8.18 18.68
N LYS A 222 18.78 7.68 17.87
CA LYS A 222 18.70 6.42 17.12
C LYS A 222 17.46 6.36 16.21
N ILE A 223 17.13 7.47 15.58
CA ILE A 223 15.98 7.59 14.68
C ILE A 223 16.44 7.38 13.25
N ASP A 224 15.72 6.50 12.54
CA ASP A 224 15.99 6.14 11.15
C ASP A 224 15.36 7.16 10.19
N VAL A 225 16.19 7.96 9.55
CA VAL A 225 15.78 8.97 8.56
C VAL A 225 15.63 8.30 7.20
N LYS A 226 14.46 8.46 6.58
CA LYS A 226 14.13 7.88 5.27
C LYS A 226 14.27 8.88 4.12
N SER A 227 14.02 10.15 4.40
CA SER A 227 14.16 11.21 3.40
C SER A 227 14.55 12.52 4.07
N MET A 228 15.34 13.32 3.36
CA MET A 228 15.67 14.68 3.73
C MET A 228 15.80 15.51 2.46
N ASN A 229 15.03 16.58 2.37
CA ASN A 229 15.05 17.50 1.24
C ASN A 229 15.24 18.91 1.77
N VAL A 230 16.21 19.62 1.23
CA VAL A 230 16.58 20.96 1.68
C VAL A 230 16.48 21.93 0.52
N ARG A 231 15.79 23.02 0.74
CA ARG A 231 15.68 24.12 -0.23
C ARG A 231 16.03 25.42 0.47
N THR A 232 16.99 26.13 -0.08
CA THR A 232 17.37 27.45 0.38
C THR A 232 16.82 28.54 -0.53
N SER A 233 16.41 29.66 0.06
CA SER A 233 15.93 30.83 -0.66
C SER A 233 17.06 31.87 -0.76
N LYS A 234 16.95 32.76 -1.75
CA LYS A 234 17.87 33.91 -1.91
C LYS A 234 17.83 34.89 -0.72
N GLN A 235 16.82 34.74 0.14
CA GLN A 235 16.60 35.60 1.33
C GLN A 235 17.27 35.04 2.59
N GLY A 236 18.07 33.96 2.46
CA GLY A 236 18.78 33.35 3.60
C GLY A 236 17.89 32.49 4.49
N THR A 237 16.76 32.00 3.98
CA THR A 237 15.91 31.03 4.68
C THR A 237 16.04 29.64 4.06
N ALA A 238 16.04 28.60 4.89
CA ALA A 238 16.05 27.21 4.50
C ALA A 238 14.71 26.56 4.87
N THR A 239 14.17 25.76 3.94
CA THR A 239 13.06 24.86 4.20
C THR A 239 13.59 23.43 4.13
N ILE A 240 13.44 22.67 5.21
CA ILE A 240 13.96 21.33 5.35
C ILE A 240 12.78 20.38 5.59
N GLU A 241 12.50 19.51 4.62
CA GLU A 241 11.49 18.47 4.71
C GLU A 241 12.16 17.16 5.08
N MET A 242 11.70 16.53 6.15
CA MET A 242 12.31 15.31 6.69
C MET A 242 11.27 14.25 6.95
N GLY A 243 11.51 13.04 6.40
CA GLY A 243 10.74 11.85 6.67
C GLY A 243 11.56 10.83 7.45
N PHE A 244 11.05 10.34 8.56
CA PHE A 244 11.74 9.42 9.46
C PHE A 244 10.78 8.51 10.21
N ILE A 245 11.32 7.48 10.85
CA ILE A 245 10.54 6.48 11.57
C ILE A 245 10.50 6.81 13.06
N VAL A 246 9.29 6.76 13.63
CA VAL A 246 9.04 6.95 15.06
C VAL A 246 8.12 5.86 15.60
N ARG A 247 8.10 5.68 16.91
CA ARG A 247 7.22 4.73 17.60
C ARG A 247 5.85 5.31 17.93
N GLY A 248 5.75 6.63 18.03
CA GLY A 248 4.52 7.32 18.34
C GLY A 248 4.70 8.82 18.58
N ARG A 249 3.60 9.47 18.98
CA ARG A 249 3.51 10.91 19.15
C ARG A 249 4.48 11.47 20.21
N GLU A 250 4.73 10.74 21.30
CA GLU A 250 5.63 11.21 22.34
C GLU A 250 7.10 11.29 21.88
N GLU A 251 7.56 10.29 21.14
CA GLU A 251 8.91 10.29 20.58
C GLU A 251 9.05 11.40 19.55
N LEU A 252 8.05 11.57 18.69
CA LEU A 252 8.01 12.66 17.71
C LEU A 252 8.02 14.03 18.38
N ALA A 253 7.22 14.23 19.42
CA ALA A 253 7.17 15.50 20.16
C ALA A 253 8.52 15.84 20.80
N ARG A 254 9.16 14.87 21.45
CA ARG A 254 10.52 15.06 22.03
C ARG A 254 11.56 15.42 20.98
N LEU A 255 11.48 14.82 19.80
CA LEU A 255 12.37 15.12 18.69
C LEU A 255 12.17 16.55 18.17
N ILE A 256 10.90 16.93 17.93
CA ILE A 256 10.55 18.28 17.47
C ILE A 256 11.05 19.34 18.49
N GLU A 257 10.88 19.09 19.79
CA GLU A 257 11.31 20.01 20.83
C GLU A 257 12.83 20.21 20.85
N LYS A 258 13.61 19.13 20.68
CA LYS A 258 15.07 19.23 20.53
C LYS A 258 15.48 20.01 19.28
N MET A 259 14.76 19.82 18.18
CA MET A 259 15.06 20.57 16.95
C MET A 259 14.69 22.05 17.06
N ARG A 260 13.64 22.40 17.81
CA ARG A 260 13.28 23.80 18.08
C ARG A 260 14.32 24.57 18.86
N GLN A 261 15.15 23.86 19.66
CA GLN A 261 16.24 24.45 20.43
C GLN A 261 17.47 24.77 19.58
N LEU A 262 17.56 24.32 18.33
CA LEU A 262 18.64 24.65 17.43
C LEU A 262 18.58 26.13 17.05
N GLU A 263 19.74 26.77 17.09
CA GLU A 263 19.87 28.18 16.69
C GLU A 263 19.45 28.34 15.22
N GLY A 264 18.63 29.34 14.93
CA GLY A 264 18.16 29.65 13.58
C GLY A 264 16.93 28.86 13.13
N VAL A 265 16.39 27.96 13.93
CA VAL A 265 15.08 27.33 13.65
C VAL A 265 13.98 28.36 13.92
N ILE A 266 13.14 28.58 12.91
CA ILE A 266 12.03 29.54 12.95
C ILE A 266 10.75 28.83 13.37
N ASP A 267 10.41 27.72 12.69
CA ASP A 267 9.24 26.91 12.99
C ASP A 267 9.39 25.49 12.49
N ILE A 268 8.61 24.56 13.08
CA ILE A 268 8.53 23.17 12.68
C ILE A 268 7.06 22.76 12.64
N GLU A 269 6.62 22.33 11.47
CA GLU A 269 5.28 21.83 11.22
C GLU A 269 5.31 20.33 10.90
N ARG A 270 4.29 19.60 11.34
CA ARG A 270 4.04 18.27 10.79
C ARG A 270 3.39 18.41 9.41
N SER A 271 3.74 17.52 8.49
CA SER A 271 3.06 17.47 7.19
C SER A 271 1.55 17.31 7.38
N VAL A 272 0.77 18.18 6.79
CA VAL A 272 -0.70 18.26 6.92
C VAL A 272 -1.42 18.07 5.57
N GLY A 273 -0.78 17.44 4.60
CA GLY A 273 -1.39 17.10 3.32
C GLY A 273 -0.99 17.98 2.16
#